data_8d037e4c52b1d06df30328fb601ea669
#
_entry.id   8d037e4c52b1d06df30328fb601ea669
#
_cell.length_a   1.000
_cell.length_b   1.000
_cell.length_c   1.000
_cell.angle_alpha   90.00
_cell.angle_beta   90.00
_cell.angle_gamma   90.00
#
_symmetry.space_group_name_H-M   'P 1'
#
loop_
_entity.id
_entity.type
_entity.pdbx_description
1 polymer ?
#
loop_
_entity_poly.entity_id
_entity_poly.type
_entity_poly.pdbx_seq_one_letter_code
_entity_poly.pdbx_strand_id
1 'polypeptide(L)'
;MFLWYNSFQTKFEIDTYLELSNNMSLCMGCMQEIGDNKICPSCGFDTTEKQQAPFLPYGTILQNRYIVGAGIDTNGESTRYISHDKQTGDIVIICEFLPIGLFSREEGTTEVRINYENRLVYNKLKDDFLNYYRILSELRELSALMNVHNIFEIQTGETGEKACESG
;
A
#
# COMPACT_ATOMS: atom_id res chain seq x y z
N MET A 1 4.69 8.62 3.95
CA MET A 1 3.76 7.49 3.79
C MET A 1 4.40 6.25 4.39
N PHE A 2 3.70 5.53 5.26
CA PHE A 2 4.22 4.33 5.95
C PHE A 2 3.32 3.16 5.59
N LEU A 3 3.94 2.03 5.36
CA LEU A 3 3.25 0.83 4.91
C LEU A 3 3.70 -0.36 5.74
N TRP A 4 2.78 -1.18 6.21
CA TRP A 4 3.12 -2.45 6.83
C TRP A 4 2.41 -3.61 6.14
N TYR A 5 2.87 -4.79 6.45
CA TYR A 5 2.64 -5.99 5.70
C TYR A 5 2.21 -7.14 6.60
N ASN A 6 1.19 -7.88 6.18
CA ASN A 6 0.76 -9.13 6.82
C ASN A 6 0.64 -10.23 5.76
N SER A 7 1.36 -11.34 5.90
CA SER A 7 1.27 -12.46 4.96
C SER A 7 0.25 -13.50 5.42
N PHE A 8 -0.66 -13.88 4.53
CA PHE A 8 -1.34 -15.15 4.62
C PHE A 8 -0.44 -16.21 3.97
N GLN A 9 0.09 -17.15 4.76
CA GLN A 9 0.91 -18.22 4.21
C GLN A 9 0.06 -19.19 3.41
N THR A 10 0.31 -19.25 2.11
CA THR A 10 0.13 -20.47 1.32
C THR A 10 1.49 -20.84 0.74
N LYS A 11 2.04 -21.94 1.25
CA LYS A 11 3.34 -22.47 0.85
C LYS A 11 3.20 -23.17 -0.51
N PHE A 12 3.69 -22.54 -1.57
CA PHE A 12 3.92 -23.18 -2.85
C PHE A 12 5.39 -23.09 -3.26
N GLU A 13 5.89 -24.15 -3.90
CA GLU A 13 7.29 -24.44 -4.20
C GLU A 13 7.98 -23.38 -5.07
N ILE A 14 9.19 -23.00 -4.69
CA ILE A 14 9.93 -21.78 -5.12
C ILE A 14 10.70 -21.95 -6.46
N ASP A 15 10.78 -23.12 -7.06
CA ASP A 15 11.82 -23.40 -8.07
C ASP A 15 11.48 -23.12 -9.55
N THR A 16 10.32 -22.51 -9.87
CA THR A 16 9.94 -22.25 -11.29
C THR A 16 9.66 -20.77 -11.60
N TYR A 17 9.83 -19.86 -10.67
CA TYR A 17 9.28 -18.50 -10.76
C TYR A 17 10.19 -17.45 -11.43
N LEU A 18 11.47 -17.70 -11.63
CA LEU A 18 12.41 -16.68 -12.09
C LEU A 18 12.36 -16.38 -13.61
N GLU A 19 11.75 -17.22 -14.42
CA GLU A 19 11.67 -17.00 -15.87
C GLU A 19 10.29 -16.57 -16.39
N LEU A 20 9.23 -16.65 -15.58
CA LEU A 20 7.84 -16.33 -15.99
C LEU A 20 7.39 -14.90 -15.62
N SER A 21 8.19 -14.13 -14.89
CA SER A 21 7.76 -12.85 -14.30
C SER A 21 7.56 -11.70 -15.31
N ASN A 22 7.79 -11.90 -16.60
CA ASN A 22 7.71 -10.81 -17.58
C ASN A 22 6.34 -10.65 -18.27
N ASN A 23 5.33 -11.50 -17.97
CA ASN A 23 4.03 -11.39 -18.67
C ASN A 23 2.82 -11.84 -17.84
N MET A 24 2.89 -11.83 -16.51
CA MET A 24 1.75 -12.24 -15.68
C MET A 24 0.85 -11.04 -15.40
N SER A 25 -0.35 -11.08 -15.96
CA SER A 25 -1.41 -10.12 -15.66
C SER A 25 -2.08 -10.52 -14.35
N LEU A 26 -1.85 -9.74 -13.27
CA LEU A 26 -2.46 -9.96 -11.97
C LEU A 26 -3.81 -9.28 -11.86
N CYS A 27 -4.76 -9.94 -11.23
CA CYS A 27 -6.02 -9.35 -10.83
C CYS A 27 -5.79 -8.36 -9.68
N MET A 28 -6.13 -7.10 -9.87
CA MET A 28 -5.96 -6.08 -8.82
C MET A 28 -6.91 -6.29 -7.63
N GLY A 29 -7.98 -7.09 -7.80
CA GLY A 29 -8.92 -7.40 -6.72
C GLY A 29 -8.50 -8.55 -5.80
N CYS A 30 -7.76 -9.55 -6.31
CA CYS A 30 -7.38 -10.72 -5.51
C CYS A 30 -5.92 -11.18 -5.68
N MET A 31 -5.13 -10.49 -6.48
CA MET A 31 -3.71 -10.79 -6.77
C MET A 31 -3.44 -12.16 -7.40
N GLN A 32 -4.46 -12.83 -7.94
CA GLN A 32 -4.27 -14.05 -8.71
C GLN A 32 -4.06 -13.74 -10.20
N GLU A 33 -3.44 -14.65 -10.92
CA GLU A 33 -3.27 -14.54 -12.36
C GLU A 33 -4.63 -14.56 -13.07
N ILE A 34 -4.83 -13.64 -14.01
CA ILE A 34 -6.11 -13.50 -14.71
C ILE A 34 -5.95 -13.63 -16.24
N GLY A 35 -4.73 -13.58 -16.77
CA GLY A 35 -4.48 -13.58 -18.22
C GLY A 35 -5.17 -12.40 -18.92
N ASP A 36 -5.80 -12.66 -20.06
CA ASP A 36 -6.46 -11.62 -20.88
C ASP A 36 -7.94 -11.36 -20.50
N ASN A 37 -8.40 -11.92 -19.37
CA ASN A 37 -9.79 -11.74 -18.95
C ASN A 37 -10.06 -10.32 -18.44
N LYS A 38 -11.17 -9.72 -18.86
CA LYS A 38 -11.63 -8.43 -18.35
C LYS A 38 -12.27 -8.53 -16.96
N ILE A 39 -12.95 -9.63 -16.70
CA ILE A 39 -13.56 -9.95 -15.39
C ILE A 39 -12.79 -11.10 -14.80
N CYS A 40 -12.32 -10.93 -13.58
CA CYS A 40 -11.60 -11.98 -12.87
C CYS A 40 -12.50 -13.19 -12.57
N PRO A 41 -12.17 -14.40 -13.05
CA PRO A 41 -13.01 -15.57 -12.79
C PRO A 41 -13.01 -16.00 -11.32
N SER A 42 -12.01 -15.59 -10.54
CA SER A 42 -11.87 -15.98 -9.14
C SER A 42 -12.65 -15.05 -8.18
N CYS A 43 -12.65 -13.72 -8.43
CA CYS A 43 -13.25 -12.75 -7.51
C CYS A 43 -14.26 -11.80 -8.15
N GLY A 44 -14.46 -11.87 -9.48
CA GLY A 44 -15.40 -10.99 -10.19
C GLY A 44 -14.92 -9.57 -10.41
N PHE A 45 -13.66 -9.24 -10.09
CA PHE A 45 -13.10 -7.90 -10.28
C PHE A 45 -13.08 -7.52 -11.76
N ASP A 46 -13.55 -6.30 -12.08
CA ASP A 46 -13.49 -5.73 -13.43
C ASP A 46 -12.17 -4.96 -13.61
N THR A 47 -11.31 -5.45 -14.50
CA THR A 47 -9.98 -4.84 -14.75
C THR A 47 -10.06 -3.51 -15.49
N THR A 48 -11.22 -3.14 -16.01
CA THR A 48 -11.43 -1.85 -16.69
C THR A 48 -11.75 -0.71 -15.73
N GLU A 49 -12.12 -1.01 -14.50
CA GLU A 49 -12.36 -0.02 -13.45
C GLU A 49 -11.05 0.62 -12.97
N LYS A 50 -11.15 1.89 -12.59
CA LYS A 50 -10.03 2.64 -12.01
C LYS A 50 -10.27 2.83 -10.52
N GLN A 51 -9.19 2.74 -9.75
CA GLN A 51 -9.24 3.07 -8.33
C GLN A 51 -9.29 4.58 -8.14
N GLN A 52 -10.31 5.05 -7.44
CA GLN A 52 -10.53 6.48 -7.19
C GLN A 52 -9.65 6.99 -6.04
N ALA A 53 -9.37 8.29 -6.04
CA ALA A 53 -8.76 8.95 -4.89
C ALA A 53 -9.62 8.75 -3.62
N PRO A 54 -9.04 8.62 -2.43
CA PRO A 54 -7.62 8.82 -2.13
C PRO A 54 -6.76 7.56 -2.23
N PHE A 55 -7.28 6.45 -2.75
CA PHE A 55 -6.53 5.21 -2.88
C PHE A 55 -5.36 5.34 -3.87
N LEU A 56 -4.30 4.55 -3.64
CA LEU A 56 -3.20 4.40 -4.59
C LEU A 56 -3.72 3.81 -5.91
N PRO A 57 -3.21 4.25 -7.07
CA PRO A 57 -3.56 3.64 -8.35
C PRO A 57 -3.23 2.14 -8.37
N TYR A 58 -4.08 1.35 -9.05
CA TYR A 58 -3.79 -0.08 -9.28
C TYR A 58 -2.43 -0.29 -9.93
N GLY A 59 -1.71 -1.30 -9.49
CA GLY A 59 -0.40 -1.64 -10.02
C GLY A 59 0.73 -0.72 -9.55
N THR A 60 0.48 0.20 -8.61
CA THR A 60 1.55 1.00 -7.99
C THR A 60 2.59 0.07 -7.38
N ILE A 61 3.87 0.32 -7.71
CA ILE A 61 4.98 -0.49 -7.18
C ILE A 61 5.64 0.25 -6.02
N LEU A 62 5.62 -0.36 -4.85
CA LEU A 62 6.24 0.17 -3.64
C LEU A 62 7.54 -0.58 -3.34
N GLN A 63 8.60 0.15 -2.98
CA GLN A 63 9.92 -0.41 -2.65
C GLN A 63 10.48 -1.34 -3.75
N ASN A 64 10.08 -1.14 -5.01
CA ASN A 64 10.40 -2.03 -6.13
C ASN A 64 10.03 -3.51 -5.91
N ARG A 65 9.19 -3.79 -4.92
CA ARG A 65 8.85 -5.12 -4.41
C ARG A 65 7.35 -5.40 -4.42
N TYR A 66 6.53 -4.50 -3.90
CA TYR A 66 5.11 -4.74 -3.69
C TYR A 66 4.27 -4.14 -4.81
N ILE A 67 3.41 -4.94 -5.44
CA ILE A 67 2.40 -4.47 -6.40
C ILE A 67 1.11 -4.23 -5.63
N VAL A 68 0.63 -2.99 -5.65
CA VAL A 68 -0.59 -2.57 -4.93
C VAL A 68 -1.82 -2.84 -5.80
N GLY A 69 -2.80 -3.51 -5.24
CA GLY A 69 -4.12 -3.74 -5.83
C GLY A 69 -5.22 -2.90 -5.20
N ALA A 70 -6.39 -3.51 -5.08
CA ALA A 70 -7.58 -2.84 -4.59
C ALA A 70 -7.45 -2.41 -3.11
N GLY A 71 -7.96 -1.21 -2.81
CA GLY A 71 -8.22 -0.80 -1.45
C GLY A 71 -9.30 -1.68 -0.83
N ILE A 72 -9.00 -2.27 0.32
CA ILE A 72 -9.91 -3.18 1.04
C ILE A 72 -10.85 -2.37 1.92
N ASP A 73 -10.28 -1.49 2.72
CA ASP A 73 -11.01 -0.62 3.65
C ASP A 73 -10.16 0.55 4.14
N THR A 74 -10.82 1.43 4.90
CA THR A 74 -10.17 2.51 5.64
C THR A 74 -10.81 2.64 7.02
N ASN A 75 -10.00 2.90 8.04
CA ASN A 75 -10.47 3.17 9.40
C ASN A 75 -10.42 4.65 9.79
N GLY A 76 -10.19 5.54 8.83
CA GLY A 76 -10.07 6.98 9.06
C GLY A 76 -8.65 7.46 9.38
N GLU A 77 -7.76 6.58 9.80
CA GLU A 77 -6.34 6.86 10.05
C GLU A 77 -5.44 6.23 8.99
N SER A 78 -5.84 5.07 8.49
CA SER A 78 -5.09 4.30 7.52
C SER A 78 -6.00 3.61 6.50
N THR A 79 -5.42 3.29 5.37
CA THR A 79 -6.05 2.55 4.27
C THR A 79 -5.30 1.25 4.05
N ARG A 80 -6.05 0.14 3.86
CA ARG A 80 -5.49 -1.18 3.59
C ARG A 80 -5.70 -1.57 2.14
N TYR A 81 -4.66 -2.18 1.55
CA TYR A 81 -4.67 -2.66 0.18
C TYR A 81 -4.31 -4.13 0.12
N ILE A 82 -5.00 -4.90 -0.73
CA ILE A 82 -4.47 -6.18 -1.16
C ILE A 82 -3.26 -5.92 -2.05
N SER A 83 -2.20 -6.70 -1.90
CA SER A 83 -0.96 -6.47 -2.64
C SER A 83 -0.24 -7.79 -2.90
N HIS A 84 0.64 -7.80 -3.89
CA HIS A 84 1.48 -8.94 -4.23
C HIS A 84 2.94 -8.62 -3.93
N ASP A 85 3.61 -9.48 -3.18
CA ASP A 85 5.05 -9.40 -2.94
C ASP A 85 5.81 -10.11 -4.05
N LYS A 86 6.44 -9.37 -4.94
CA LYS A 86 7.22 -9.90 -6.07
C LYS A 86 8.40 -10.78 -5.64
N GLN A 87 8.88 -10.61 -4.41
CA GLN A 87 10.06 -11.33 -3.93
C GLN A 87 9.71 -12.72 -3.40
N THR A 88 8.56 -12.88 -2.75
CA THR A 88 8.13 -14.15 -2.16
C THR A 88 7.00 -14.83 -2.95
N GLY A 89 6.31 -14.09 -3.82
CA GLY A 89 5.10 -14.55 -4.50
C GLY A 89 3.83 -14.50 -3.65
N ASP A 90 3.93 -14.03 -2.41
CA ASP A 90 2.81 -14.02 -1.46
C ASP A 90 1.82 -12.88 -1.72
N ILE A 91 0.55 -13.15 -1.36
CA ILE A 91 -0.46 -12.10 -1.24
C ILE A 91 -0.34 -11.48 0.14
N VAL A 92 -0.29 -10.16 0.18
CA VAL A 92 0.01 -9.40 1.38
C VAL A 92 -0.98 -8.24 1.56
N ILE A 93 -1.12 -7.76 2.78
CA ILE A 93 -1.88 -6.55 3.07
C ILE A 93 -0.89 -5.42 3.34
N ILE A 94 -1.01 -4.34 2.58
CA ILE A 94 -0.28 -3.10 2.82
C ILE A 94 -1.21 -2.10 3.49
N CYS A 95 -0.75 -1.54 4.60
CA CYS A 95 -1.46 -0.51 5.33
C CYS A 95 -0.74 0.83 5.13
N GLU A 96 -1.43 1.79 4.53
CA GLU A 96 -0.94 3.14 4.29
C GLU A 96 -1.49 4.09 5.35
N PHE A 97 -0.61 4.86 6.01
CA PHE A 97 -1.03 5.94 6.89
C PHE A 97 -1.61 7.10 6.07
N LEU A 98 -2.91 7.33 6.25
CA LEU A 98 -3.71 8.28 5.46
C LEU A 98 -4.85 8.86 6.32
N PRO A 99 -4.55 9.74 7.30
CA PRO A 99 -5.55 10.27 8.23
C PRO A 99 -6.52 11.22 7.50
N ILE A 100 -7.80 10.87 7.53
CA ILE A 100 -8.88 11.62 6.86
C ILE A 100 -8.89 13.09 7.34
N GLY A 101 -9.02 14.01 6.38
CA GLY A 101 -9.09 15.44 6.63
C GLY A 101 -7.75 16.14 6.79
N LEU A 102 -6.62 15.42 6.87
CA LEU A 102 -5.30 16.02 7.01
C LEU A 102 -4.46 16.00 5.75
N PHE A 103 -4.92 15.31 4.72
CA PHE A 103 -4.21 15.14 3.45
C PHE A 103 -5.15 15.31 2.25
N SER A 104 -4.56 15.46 1.09
CA SER A 104 -5.21 15.30 -0.21
C SER A 104 -4.32 14.48 -1.14
N ARG A 105 -4.96 13.73 -2.05
CA ARG A 105 -4.29 13.03 -3.16
C ARG A 105 -5.11 13.25 -4.42
N GLU A 106 -4.45 13.61 -5.50
CA GLU A 106 -5.09 13.71 -6.81
C GLU A 106 -5.29 12.32 -7.41
N GLU A 107 -6.40 12.13 -8.12
CA GLU A 107 -6.71 10.88 -8.79
C GLU A 107 -5.58 10.44 -9.71
N GLY A 108 -5.22 9.15 -9.66
CA GLY A 108 -4.16 8.58 -10.48
C GLY A 108 -2.74 8.90 -10.02
N THR A 109 -2.55 9.61 -8.91
CA THR A 109 -1.22 9.92 -8.37
C THR A 109 -0.92 9.14 -7.09
N THR A 110 0.37 9.02 -6.78
CA THR A 110 0.85 8.44 -5.52
C THR A 110 1.19 9.51 -4.48
N GLU A 111 1.21 10.78 -4.89
CA GLU A 111 1.63 11.90 -4.05
C GLU A 111 0.56 12.25 -3.02
N VAL A 112 0.97 12.40 -1.78
CA VAL A 112 0.15 12.90 -0.68
C VAL A 112 0.54 14.35 -0.39
N ARG A 113 -0.45 15.25 -0.43
CA ARG A 113 -0.25 16.67 -0.10
C ARG A 113 -0.85 16.93 1.27
N ILE A 114 -0.08 17.56 2.14
CA ILE A 114 -0.49 17.93 3.49
C ILE A 114 -0.50 19.46 3.59
N ASN A 115 -1.64 20.01 3.96
CA ASN A 115 -1.77 21.45 4.18
C ASN A 115 -0.83 21.89 5.30
N TYR A 116 -0.22 23.04 5.14
CA TYR A 116 0.74 23.60 6.10
C TYR A 116 0.17 23.64 7.53
N GLU A 117 -1.08 24.05 7.68
CA GLU A 117 -1.79 24.12 8.96
C GLU A 117 -1.92 22.76 9.66
N ASN A 118 -2.01 21.69 8.90
CA ASN A 118 -2.19 20.32 9.40
C ASN A 118 -0.87 19.58 9.65
N ARG A 119 0.26 20.13 9.24
CA ARG A 119 1.56 19.43 9.23
C ARG A 119 1.98 18.94 10.62
N LEU A 120 1.80 19.75 11.66
CA LEU A 120 2.16 19.37 13.04
C LEU A 120 1.30 18.20 13.55
N VAL A 121 0.00 18.26 13.30
CA VAL A 121 -0.94 17.19 13.72
C VAL A 121 -0.67 15.93 12.92
N TYR A 122 -0.49 16.07 11.61
CA TYR A 122 -0.16 14.93 10.73
C TYR A 122 1.13 14.23 11.18
N ASN A 123 2.21 14.97 11.44
CA ASN A 123 3.48 14.39 11.88
C ASN A 123 3.35 13.67 13.21
N LYS A 124 2.63 14.25 14.17
CA LYS A 124 2.39 13.60 15.46
C LYS A 124 1.63 12.28 15.30
N LEU A 125 0.53 12.28 14.55
CA LEU A 125 -0.25 11.06 14.29
C LEU A 125 0.58 10.02 13.52
N LYS A 126 1.43 10.45 12.60
CA LYS A 126 2.36 9.60 11.89
C LYS A 126 3.34 8.91 12.83
N ASP A 127 3.93 9.66 13.77
CA ASP A 127 4.86 9.11 14.76
C ASP A 127 4.16 8.10 15.70
N ASP A 128 2.94 8.41 16.14
CA ASP A 128 2.13 7.51 16.97
C ASP A 128 1.78 6.22 16.20
N PHE A 129 1.38 6.33 14.94
CA PHE A 129 1.13 5.20 14.04
C PHE A 129 2.36 4.31 13.87
N LEU A 130 3.52 4.90 13.59
CA LEU A 130 4.77 4.16 13.47
C LEU A 130 5.15 3.44 14.75
N ASN A 131 5.03 4.12 15.88
CA ASN A 131 5.36 3.55 17.18
C ASN A 131 4.47 2.35 17.49
N TYR A 132 3.17 2.46 17.21
CA TYR A 132 2.22 1.35 17.37
C TYR A 132 2.64 0.12 16.55
N TYR A 133 2.97 0.29 15.26
CA TYR A 133 3.35 -0.83 14.42
C TYR A 133 4.75 -1.38 14.73
N ARG A 134 5.68 -0.57 15.25
CA ARG A 134 6.97 -1.06 15.78
C ARG A 134 6.76 -1.98 16.97
N ILE A 135 5.93 -1.58 17.93
CA ILE A 135 5.57 -2.42 19.07
C ILE A 135 4.94 -3.74 18.60
N LEU A 136 4.00 -3.70 17.66
CA LEU A 136 3.41 -4.91 17.09
C LEU A 136 4.45 -5.81 16.41
N SER A 137 5.44 -5.22 15.74
CA SER A 137 6.51 -6.00 15.08
C SER A 137 7.42 -6.72 16.08
N GLU A 138 7.58 -6.19 17.28
CA GLU A 138 8.34 -6.81 18.37
C GLU A 138 7.57 -7.97 19.02
N LEU A 139 6.25 -7.95 18.97
CA LEU A 139 5.35 -8.96 19.56
C LEU A 139 5.04 -10.13 18.60
N ARG A 140 5.87 -10.37 17.60
CA ARG A 140 5.66 -11.41 16.55
C ARG A 140 5.41 -12.82 17.06
N GLU A 141 5.92 -13.16 18.25
CA GLU A 141 5.79 -14.50 18.84
C GLU A 141 4.39 -14.76 19.41
N LEU A 142 3.57 -13.72 19.57
CA LEU A 142 2.19 -13.86 20.00
C LEU A 142 1.30 -14.15 18.80
N SER A 143 1.05 -15.41 18.52
CA SER A 143 0.32 -15.91 17.35
C SER A 143 -1.11 -15.36 17.17
N ALA A 144 -1.64 -14.67 18.16
CA ALA A 144 -2.96 -14.02 18.12
C ALA A 144 -2.92 -12.59 17.54
N LEU A 145 -1.71 -12.02 17.34
CA LEU A 145 -1.55 -10.66 16.81
C LEU A 145 -1.20 -10.70 15.32
N MET A 146 -1.57 -9.63 14.63
CA MET A 146 -1.16 -9.43 13.23
C MET A 146 0.36 -9.38 13.13
N ASN A 147 0.94 -10.22 12.28
CA ASN A 147 2.37 -10.20 12.04
C ASN A 147 2.76 -9.03 11.15
N VAL A 148 3.43 -8.04 11.73
CA VAL A 148 4.06 -6.95 11.00
C VAL A 148 5.43 -7.41 10.51
N HIS A 149 5.61 -7.53 9.20
CA HIS A 149 6.86 -8.04 8.61
C HIS A 149 7.80 -6.93 8.18
N ASN A 150 7.27 -5.78 7.74
CA ASN A 150 8.09 -4.68 7.26
C ASN A 150 7.40 -3.33 7.51
N ILE A 151 8.19 -2.34 7.89
CA ILE A 151 7.75 -0.96 8.05
C ILE A 151 8.69 -0.11 7.21
N PHE A 152 8.16 0.67 6.27
CA PHE A 152 8.97 1.51 5.42
C PHE A 152 8.30 2.85 5.11
N GLU A 153 9.11 3.85 4.81
CA GLU A 153 8.67 5.17 4.40
C GLU A 153 8.93 5.37 2.90
N ILE A 154 7.94 5.89 2.20
CA ILE A 154 8.11 6.35 0.83
C ILE A 154 8.17 7.88 0.87
N GLN A 155 9.23 8.46 0.34
CA GLN A 155 9.33 9.90 0.19
C GLN A 155 8.28 10.35 -0.82
N THR A 156 7.26 11.04 -0.33
CA THR A 156 6.38 11.84 -1.18
C THR A 156 7.11 13.13 -1.46
N GLY A 157 7.19 13.55 -2.74
CA GLY A 157 7.85 14.79 -3.11
C GLY A 157 7.28 15.95 -2.29
N GLU A 158 8.09 16.52 -1.41
CA GLU A 158 7.77 17.79 -0.78
C GLU A 158 7.85 18.85 -1.87
N THR A 159 6.71 19.33 -2.36
CA THR A 159 6.65 20.62 -3.04
C THR A 159 6.86 21.69 -1.98
N GLY A 160 8.13 21.99 -1.70
CA GLY A 160 8.49 23.18 -0.98
C GLY A 160 8.13 24.38 -1.82
N GLU A 161 6.99 25.02 -1.57
CA GLU A 161 6.81 26.41 -1.96
C GLU A 161 7.85 27.23 -1.19
N LYS A 162 8.87 27.67 -1.94
CA LYS A 162 9.75 28.75 -1.51
C LYS A 162 8.84 29.95 -1.27
N ALA A 163 8.73 30.37 0.00
CA ALA A 163 8.19 31.66 0.33
C ALA A 163 8.95 32.71 -0.50
N CYS A 164 8.23 33.45 -1.35
CA CYS A 164 8.73 34.67 -1.93
C CYS A 164 9.00 35.65 -0.80
N GLU A 165 10.27 35.87 -0.50
CA GLU A 165 10.68 37.07 0.20
C GLU A 165 10.48 38.23 -0.77
N SER A 166 9.42 39.01 -0.55
CA SER A 166 9.28 40.34 -1.11
C SER A 166 10.15 41.28 -0.30
N GLY A 167 11.20 41.79 -0.95
CA GLY A 167 11.99 42.93 -0.50
C GLY A 167 11.19 44.23 -0.50
#